data_8771804f8475b4ac033bb4edbe960eee
#
_entry.id   8771804f8475b4ac033bb4edbe960eee
#
_cell.length_a   1.000
_cell.length_b   1.000
_cell.length_c   1.000
_cell.angle_alpha   90.00
_cell.angle_beta   90.00
_cell.angle_gamma   90.00
#
_symmetry.space_group_name_H-M   'P 1'
#
loop_
_entity.id
_entity.type
_entity.pdbx_description
1 polymer ?
#
loop_
_entity_poly.entity_id
_entity_poly.type
_entity_poly.pdbx_seq_one_letter_code
_entity_poly.pdbx_strand_id
1 'polypeptide(L)'
;MIDAMLYYLNQLQEFYNQVENKNINTSNVVTVMYTAYSRFPDLYKKARRLYEHELSLWIQAIKNSMHNGDIRGNVPIETTAHMFLHIKDGWDPGRSGMPMNFGIFPEQYNYLYDLIKK
;
A
#
# COMPACT_ATOMS: atom_id res chain seq x y z
N MET A 1 15.12 -1.15 2.29
CA MET A 1 13.89 -0.46 1.76
C MET A 1 13.56 -0.81 0.32
N ILE A 2 14.52 -0.78 -0.57
CA ILE A 2 14.25 -1.03 -2.00
C ILE A 2 13.64 -2.41 -2.22
N ASP A 3 14.18 -3.45 -1.61
CA ASP A 3 13.66 -4.81 -1.74
C ASP A 3 12.23 -4.94 -1.20
N ALA A 4 11.94 -4.30 -0.08
CA ALA A 4 10.60 -4.28 0.50
C ALA A 4 9.60 -3.56 -0.42
N MET A 5 10.01 -2.43 -0.99
CA MET A 5 9.20 -1.68 -1.96
C MET A 5 8.92 -2.50 -3.22
N LEU A 6 9.92 -3.14 -3.78
CA LEU A 6 9.77 -3.97 -4.98
C LEU A 6 8.85 -5.16 -4.72
N TYR A 7 9.01 -5.84 -3.60
CA TYR A 7 8.14 -6.93 -3.21
C TYR A 7 6.68 -6.48 -3.16
N TYR A 8 6.43 -5.36 -2.49
CA TYR A 8 5.08 -4.82 -2.32
C TYR A 8 4.46 -4.40 -3.65
N LEU A 9 5.23 -3.72 -4.50
CA LEU A 9 4.78 -3.33 -5.84
C LEU A 9 4.43 -4.54 -6.70
N ASN A 10 5.23 -5.60 -6.63
CA ASN A 10 4.95 -6.83 -7.37
C ASN A 10 3.64 -7.48 -6.92
N GLN A 11 3.37 -7.49 -5.61
CA GLN A 11 2.11 -8.00 -5.08
C GLN A 11 0.91 -7.19 -5.57
N LEU A 12 1.02 -5.87 -5.57
CA LEU A 12 -0.03 -4.98 -6.08
C LEU A 12 -0.25 -5.19 -7.59
N GLN A 13 0.83 -5.27 -8.37
CA GLN A 13 0.74 -5.49 -9.82
C GLN A 13 0.01 -6.79 -10.14
N GLU A 14 0.35 -7.84 -9.44
CA GLU A 14 -0.28 -9.15 -9.62
C GLU A 14 -1.78 -9.11 -9.31
N PHE A 15 -2.15 -8.46 -8.21
CA PHE A 15 -3.55 -8.27 -7.84
C PHE A 15 -4.33 -7.51 -8.91
N TYR A 16 -3.80 -6.41 -9.41
CA TYR A 16 -4.46 -5.60 -10.43
C TYR A 16 -4.55 -6.32 -11.77
N ASN A 17 -3.55 -7.10 -12.14
CA ASN A 17 -3.62 -7.92 -13.35
C ASN A 17 -4.75 -8.94 -13.27
N GLN A 18 -4.98 -9.53 -12.12
CA GLN A 18 -6.11 -10.45 -11.91
C GLN A 18 -7.47 -9.74 -12.05
N VAL A 19 -7.58 -8.53 -11.52
CA VAL A 19 -8.81 -7.72 -11.62
C VAL A 19 -9.10 -7.36 -13.08
N GLU A 20 -8.11 -6.90 -13.83
CA GLU A 20 -8.25 -6.57 -15.25
C GLU A 20 -8.63 -7.79 -16.09
N ASN A 21 -7.97 -8.92 -15.88
CA ASN A 21 -8.23 -10.15 -16.64
C ASN A 21 -9.65 -10.68 -16.44
N LYS A 22 -10.29 -10.34 -15.33
CA LYS A 22 -11.68 -10.75 -15.03
C LYS A 22 -12.71 -9.73 -15.47
N ASN A 23 -12.30 -8.65 -16.13
CA ASN A 23 -13.16 -7.52 -16.49
C ASN A 23 -13.95 -6.95 -15.29
N ILE A 24 -13.35 -6.98 -14.11
CA ILE A 24 -13.95 -6.45 -12.89
C ILE A 24 -13.74 -4.94 -12.87
N ASN A 25 -14.84 -4.18 -12.77
CA ASN A 25 -14.75 -2.75 -12.56
C ASN A 25 -14.27 -2.47 -11.14
N THR A 26 -13.15 -1.78 -10.98
CA THR A 26 -12.55 -1.48 -9.67
C THR A 26 -13.46 -0.63 -8.79
N SER A 27 -14.27 0.26 -9.37
CA SER A 27 -15.30 1.01 -8.63
C SER A 27 -16.32 0.09 -7.98
N ASN A 28 -16.76 -0.94 -8.71
CA ASN A 28 -17.70 -1.93 -8.19
C ASN A 28 -17.08 -2.77 -7.07
N VAL A 29 -15.80 -3.11 -7.19
CA VAL A 29 -15.08 -3.84 -6.14
C VAL A 29 -15.07 -3.05 -4.84
N VAL A 30 -14.75 -1.76 -4.89
CA VAL A 30 -14.74 -0.88 -3.71
C VAL A 30 -16.14 -0.81 -3.09
N THR A 31 -17.19 -0.61 -3.89
CA THR A 31 -18.57 -0.56 -3.42
C THR A 31 -18.99 -1.87 -2.76
N VAL A 32 -18.66 -3.00 -3.37
CA VAL A 32 -18.94 -4.33 -2.79
C VAL A 32 -18.21 -4.52 -1.46
N MET A 33 -16.95 -4.10 -1.36
CA MET A 33 -16.18 -4.20 -0.12
C MET A 33 -16.83 -3.38 1.01
N TYR A 34 -17.19 -2.12 0.75
CA TYR A 34 -17.85 -1.29 1.77
C TYR A 34 -19.19 -1.87 2.21
N THR A 35 -19.97 -2.39 1.27
CA THR A 35 -21.23 -3.06 1.58
C THR A 35 -21.02 -4.31 2.42
N ALA A 36 -20.01 -5.12 2.08
CA ALA A 36 -19.65 -6.32 2.82
C ALA A 36 -19.20 -6.00 4.24
N TYR A 37 -18.38 -4.96 4.43
CA TYR A 37 -17.93 -4.53 5.76
C TYR A 37 -19.10 -4.07 6.63
N SER A 38 -20.08 -3.38 6.03
CA SER A 38 -21.27 -2.93 6.72
C SER A 38 -22.13 -4.11 7.22
N ARG A 39 -22.26 -5.14 6.38
CA ARG A 39 -23.14 -6.30 6.65
C ARG A 39 -22.45 -7.39 7.49
N PHE A 40 -21.14 -7.52 7.38
CA PHE A 40 -20.36 -8.59 7.99
C PHE A 40 -19.23 -8.01 8.85
N PRO A 41 -19.50 -7.70 10.14
CA PRO A 41 -18.48 -7.12 11.03
C PRO A 41 -17.19 -7.95 11.15
N ASP A 42 -17.29 -9.28 11.03
CA ASP A 42 -16.10 -10.15 11.08
C ASP A 42 -15.18 -9.95 9.89
N LEU A 43 -15.74 -9.63 8.73
CA LEU A 43 -14.96 -9.29 7.54
C LEU A 43 -14.21 -7.98 7.73
N TYR A 44 -14.85 -6.98 8.34
CA TYR A 44 -14.21 -5.73 8.69
C TYR A 44 -13.04 -5.94 9.66
N LYS A 45 -13.22 -6.78 10.67
CA LYS A 45 -12.15 -7.14 11.62
C LYS A 45 -10.96 -7.81 10.93
N LYS A 46 -11.24 -8.69 9.97
CA LYS A 46 -10.19 -9.31 9.14
C LYS A 46 -9.41 -8.28 8.33
N ALA A 47 -10.11 -7.37 7.67
CA ALA A 47 -9.49 -6.31 6.89
C ALA A 47 -8.60 -5.42 7.75
N ARG A 48 -9.06 -5.10 8.96
CA ARG A 48 -8.29 -4.32 9.92
C ARG A 48 -7.01 -5.05 10.35
N ARG A 49 -7.08 -6.36 10.60
CA ARG A 49 -5.89 -7.15 10.93
C ARG A 49 -4.88 -7.19 9.79
N LEU A 50 -5.36 -7.28 8.55
CA LEU A 50 -4.49 -7.21 7.37
C LEU A 50 -3.81 -5.85 7.26
N TYR A 51 -4.54 -4.77 7.49
CA TYR A 51 -3.99 -3.43 7.52
C TYR A 51 -2.89 -3.29 8.58
N GLU A 52 -3.17 -3.75 9.80
CA GLU A 52 -2.21 -3.70 10.91
C GLU A 52 -0.97 -4.56 10.61
N HIS A 53 -1.16 -5.69 9.95
CA HIS A 53 -0.06 -6.54 9.52
C HIS A 53 0.82 -5.86 8.46
N GLU A 54 0.22 -5.26 7.43
CA GLU A 54 0.95 -4.48 6.42
C GLU A 54 1.74 -3.35 7.06
N LEU A 55 1.11 -2.61 7.98
CA LEU A 55 1.79 -1.54 8.70
C LEU A 55 3.01 -2.06 9.47
N SER A 56 2.87 -3.19 10.14
CA SER A 56 3.98 -3.79 10.89
C SER A 56 5.15 -4.20 9.98
N LEU A 57 4.86 -4.65 8.77
CA LEU A 57 5.90 -4.98 7.78
C LEU A 57 6.65 -3.74 7.32
N TRP A 58 5.95 -2.63 7.08
CA TRP A 58 6.60 -1.36 6.74
C TRP A 58 7.45 -0.82 7.89
N ILE A 59 6.94 -0.89 9.12
CA ILE A 59 7.70 -0.50 10.31
C ILE A 59 8.99 -1.32 10.41
N GLN A 60 8.89 -2.62 10.24
CA GLN A 60 10.05 -3.50 10.31
C GLN A 60 11.06 -3.21 9.21
N ALA A 61 10.60 -2.98 7.98
CA ALA A 61 11.47 -2.63 6.86
C ALA A 61 12.23 -1.32 7.12
N ILE A 62 11.57 -0.32 7.67
CA ILE A 62 12.19 0.96 8.02
C ILE A 62 13.23 0.78 9.12
N LYS A 63 12.90 0.05 10.18
CA LYS A 63 13.82 -0.23 11.27
C LYS A 63 15.07 -0.94 10.77
N ASN A 64 14.91 -1.96 9.94
CA ASN A 64 16.04 -2.71 9.37
C ASN A 64 16.89 -1.80 8.49
N SER A 65 16.28 -0.95 7.70
CA SER A 65 17.00 -0.03 6.80
C SER A 65 17.74 1.06 7.57
N MET A 66 17.20 1.52 8.68
CA MET A 66 17.91 2.43 9.59
C MET A 66 19.12 1.74 10.22
N HIS A 67 18.95 0.51 10.66
CA HIS A 67 20.03 -0.27 11.25
C HIS A 67 21.16 -0.55 10.25
N ASN A 68 20.80 -0.81 9.00
CA ASN A 68 21.77 -1.06 7.92
C ASN A 68 22.42 0.21 7.34
N GLY A 69 21.95 1.38 7.73
CA GLY A 69 22.48 2.65 7.25
C GLY A 69 21.90 3.11 5.90
N ASP A 70 20.87 2.47 5.39
CA ASP A 70 20.20 2.87 4.15
C ASP A 70 19.35 4.12 4.35
N ILE A 71 18.73 4.24 5.51
CA ILE A 71 17.84 5.34 5.90
C ILE A 71 18.48 6.11 7.06
N ARG A 72 18.27 7.42 7.08
CA ARG A 72 18.75 8.29 8.14
C ARG A 72 18.15 7.88 9.50
N GLY A 73 18.98 7.94 10.56
CA GLY A 73 18.57 7.51 11.89
C GLY A 73 17.56 8.41 12.60
N ASN A 74 17.26 9.59 12.05
CA ASN A 74 16.31 10.56 12.62
C ASN A 74 14.93 10.53 11.97
N VAL A 75 14.67 9.56 11.11
CA VAL A 75 13.37 9.42 10.42
C VAL A 75 12.33 8.91 11.41
N PRO A 76 11.14 9.54 11.51
CA PRO A 76 10.06 9.03 12.35
C PRO A 76 9.50 7.74 11.77
N ILE A 77 9.67 6.63 12.48
CA ILE A 77 9.42 5.28 11.95
C ILE A 77 7.95 5.06 11.63
N GLU A 78 7.08 5.27 12.61
CA GLU A 78 5.65 5.00 12.44
C GLU A 78 4.99 5.93 11.42
N THR A 79 5.30 7.21 11.49
CA THR A 79 4.78 8.20 10.54
C THR A 79 5.19 7.85 9.11
N THR A 80 6.46 7.49 8.92
CA THR A 80 6.98 7.12 7.61
C THR A 80 6.33 5.83 7.09
N ALA A 81 6.16 4.84 7.97
CA ALA A 81 5.48 3.59 7.62
C ALA A 81 4.04 3.86 7.15
N HIS A 82 3.31 4.73 7.84
CA HIS A 82 1.97 5.13 7.42
C HIS A 82 1.99 5.82 6.06
N MET A 83 2.99 6.65 5.77
CA MET A 83 3.10 7.32 4.47
C MET A 83 3.28 6.31 3.33
N PHE A 84 4.14 5.32 3.51
CA PHE A 84 4.29 4.24 2.52
C PHE A 84 2.98 3.47 2.31
N LEU A 85 2.30 3.14 3.40
CA LEU A 85 1.03 2.41 3.32
C LEU A 85 -0.06 3.25 2.65
N HIS A 86 -0.15 4.54 2.97
CA HIS A 86 -1.16 5.44 2.42
C HIS A 86 -0.97 5.76 0.93
N ILE A 87 0.22 5.58 0.38
CA ILE A 87 0.43 5.73 -1.07
C ILE A 87 -0.50 4.78 -1.83
N LYS A 88 -0.62 3.53 -1.39
CA LYS A 88 -1.58 2.58 -1.96
C LYS A 88 -3.02 2.98 -1.66
N ASP A 89 -3.31 3.28 -0.40
CA ASP A 89 -4.68 3.55 0.06
C ASP A 89 -5.24 4.87 -0.49
N GLY A 90 -4.36 5.81 -0.83
CA GLY A 90 -4.74 7.08 -1.43
C GLY A 90 -5.25 6.96 -2.85
N TRP A 91 -5.03 5.82 -3.49
CA TRP A 91 -5.58 5.57 -4.81
C TRP A 91 -7.01 5.04 -4.65
N ASP A 92 -7.98 5.83 -5.10
CA ASP A 92 -9.39 5.47 -5.04
C ASP A 92 -9.96 5.35 -6.45
N PRO A 93 -10.13 4.13 -6.97
CA PRO A 93 -10.67 3.93 -8.31
C PRO A 93 -12.14 4.32 -8.43
N GLY A 94 -12.87 4.40 -7.31
CA GLY A 94 -14.27 4.79 -7.30
C GLY A 94 -14.51 6.28 -7.50
N ARG A 95 -13.50 7.09 -7.31
CA ARG A 95 -13.62 8.55 -7.26
C ARG A 95 -13.84 9.21 -8.61
N SER A 96 -13.36 8.64 -9.68
CA SER A 96 -13.24 9.35 -10.94
C SER A 96 -13.59 8.55 -12.17
N GLY A 97 -13.76 7.25 -12.05
CA GLY A 97 -13.82 6.38 -13.23
C GLY A 97 -12.54 6.43 -14.06
N MET A 98 -11.47 7.02 -13.53
CA MET A 98 -10.20 7.08 -14.24
C MET A 98 -9.53 5.70 -14.31
N PRO A 99 -8.89 5.38 -15.44
CA PRO A 99 -8.10 4.16 -15.52
C PRO A 99 -6.96 4.21 -14.51
N MET A 100 -6.63 3.06 -13.96
CA MET A 100 -5.53 2.91 -13.01
C MET A 100 -4.21 3.20 -13.70
N ASN A 101 -3.49 4.22 -13.22
CA ASN A 101 -2.12 4.46 -13.65
C ASN A 101 -1.15 3.83 -12.64
N PHE A 102 -0.81 2.58 -12.89
CA PHE A 102 0.08 1.83 -12.00
C PHE A 102 1.49 2.42 -11.92
N GLY A 103 1.93 3.16 -12.95
CA GLY A 103 3.25 3.81 -12.99
C GLY A 103 3.46 4.88 -11.91
N ILE A 104 2.38 5.43 -11.36
CA ILE A 104 2.45 6.42 -10.27
C ILE A 104 3.03 5.82 -8.99
N PHE A 105 2.73 4.57 -8.66
CA PHE A 105 3.20 3.95 -7.43
C PHE A 105 4.72 3.88 -7.32
N PRO A 106 5.46 3.38 -8.33
CA PRO A 106 6.92 3.39 -8.28
C PRO A 106 7.51 4.78 -8.11
N GLU A 107 6.95 5.78 -8.79
CA GLU A 107 7.41 7.17 -8.68
C GLU A 107 7.22 7.71 -7.26
N GLN A 108 6.05 7.49 -6.66
CA GLN A 108 5.75 7.96 -5.30
C GLN A 108 6.61 7.26 -4.26
N TYR A 109 6.79 5.95 -4.37
CA TYR A 109 7.65 5.20 -3.46
C TYR A 109 9.10 5.64 -3.57
N ASN A 110 9.62 5.83 -4.77
CA ASN A 110 10.98 6.28 -4.99
C ASN A 110 11.20 7.69 -4.45
N TYR A 111 10.24 8.59 -4.67
CA TYR A 111 10.32 9.95 -4.15
C TYR A 111 10.36 9.96 -2.62
N LEU A 112 9.47 9.22 -1.98
CA LEU A 112 9.45 9.12 -0.52
C LEU A 112 10.75 8.50 0.02
N TYR A 113 11.25 7.45 -0.62
CA TYR A 113 12.54 6.85 -0.25
C TYR A 113 13.69 7.85 -0.39
N ASP A 114 13.73 8.61 -1.47
CA ASP A 114 14.77 9.62 -1.68
C ASP A 114 14.79 10.70 -0.58
N LEU A 115 13.62 11.01 0.00
CA LEU A 115 13.51 11.96 1.10
C LEU A 115 14.13 11.45 2.41
N ILE A 116 14.16 10.15 2.61
CA ILE A 116 14.58 9.52 3.88
C ILE A 116 15.91 8.78 3.80
N LYS A 117 16.38 8.46 2.61
CA LYS A 117 17.65 7.76 2.45
C LYS A 117 18.83 8.57 3.00
N LYS A 118 19.84 7.86 3.40
CA LYS A 118 21.04 8.47 3.95
C LYS A 118 21.92 9.13 2.90
#